data_683d3a129333c1096553d74cce6a72be
#
_entry.id   683d3a129333c1096553d74cce6a72be
#
_cell.length_a   1.000
_cell.length_b   1.000
_cell.length_c   1.000
_cell.angle_alpha   90.00
_cell.angle_beta   90.00
_cell.angle_gamma   90.00
#
_symmetry.space_group_name_H-M   'P 1'
#
loop_
_entity.id
_entity.type
_entity.pdbx_description
1 polymer ?
#
loop_
_entity_poly.entity_id
_entity_poly.type
_entity_poly.pdbx_seq_one_letter_code
_entity_poly.pdbx_strand_id
1 'polypeptide(L)'
;MRKAFPNMTFHERIGTSLWLGEPDSLNVSATVLENHHEPKSAGYRQRQVSGNVIVVSGGTAHGIGLSAPTSDLSLVGRMKSIGRGIESAFGKFRSPYRWKGKFLNFLEPPHMQCSMLIYKGNQPPQKGEELAVRVRHTTTNFDGINFR
;
A
#
# COMPACT_ATOMS: atom_id res chain seq x y z
N MET A 1 -34.23 6.20 -17.75
CA MET A 1 -33.93 7.55 -18.23
C MET A 1 -34.31 7.78 -19.69
N ARG A 2 -33.90 6.98 -20.68
CA ARG A 2 -34.25 7.18 -22.11
C ARG A 2 -35.78 7.27 -22.40
N LYS A 3 -36.60 6.53 -21.67
CA LYS A 3 -38.07 6.60 -21.82
C LYS A 3 -38.69 7.93 -21.34
N ALA A 4 -38.06 8.59 -20.39
CA ALA A 4 -38.53 9.87 -19.84
C ALA A 4 -38.07 11.09 -20.67
N PHE A 5 -37.02 10.94 -21.48
CA PHE A 5 -36.45 12.01 -22.28
C PHE A 5 -36.09 11.52 -23.69
N PRO A 6 -37.11 11.29 -24.55
CA PRO A 6 -36.91 10.63 -25.85
C PRO A 6 -36.08 11.45 -26.84
N ASN A 7 -36.03 12.78 -26.66
CA ASN A 7 -35.31 13.67 -27.56
C ASN A 7 -33.91 14.05 -27.05
N MET A 8 -33.39 13.40 -25.97
CA MET A 8 -32.08 13.66 -25.43
C MET A 8 -31.09 12.56 -25.81
N THR A 9 -29.91 12.94 -26.22
CA THR A 9 -28.78 12.03 -26.40
C THR A 9 -28.03 11.89 -25.07
N PHE A 10 -27.95 10.66 -24.56
CA PHE A 10 -27.24 10.36 -23.32
C PHE A 10 -25.86 9.81 -23.66
N HIS A 11 -24.82 10.44 -23.12
CA HIS A 11 -23.43 9.97 -23.16
C HIS A 11 -23.06 9.42 -21.79
N GLU A 12 -22.64 8.17 -21.74
CA GLU A 12 -22.13 7.55 -20.51
C GLU A 12 -20.68 7.99 -20.27
N ARG A 13 -20.41 8.51 -19.08
CA ARG A 13 -19.03 8.75 -18.60
C ARG A 13 -18.59 7.52 -17.80
N ILE A 14 -17.79 6.69 -18.41
CA ILE A 14 -17.17 5.55 -17.74
C ILE A 14 -15.90 6.02 -17.06
N GLY A 15 -16.01 6.67 -15.92
CA GLY A 15 -14.87 7.18 -15.17
C GLY A 15 -14.00 6.05 -14.59
N THR A 16 -13.87 6.04 -13.28
CA THR A 16 -13.05 5.05 -12.53
C THR A 16 -13.45 3.59 -12.79
N SER A 17 -14.71 3.34 -13.16
CA SER A 17 -15.20 1.98 -13.48
C SER A 17 -14.48 1.35 -14.69
N LEU A 18 -13.94 2.16 -15.61
CA LEU A 18 -13.13 1.63 -16.73
C LEU A 18 -11.86 0.96 -16.23
N TRP A 19 -11.24 1.51 -15.18
CA TRP A 19 -10.00 1.00 -14.60
C TRP A 19 -10.22 -0.11 -13.57
N LEU A 20 -11.42 -0.19 -12.99
CA LEU A 20 -11.76 -1.11 -11.93
C LEU A 20 -12.76 -2.18 -12.36
N GLY A 21 -13.20 -2.14 -13.63
CA GLY A 21 -14.23 -3.04 -14.16
C GLY A 21 -13.78 -4.50 -14.24
N GLU A 22 -12.50 -4.72 -14.53
CA GLU A 22 -11.87 -6.04 -14.55
C GLU A 22 -10.91 -6.15 -13.37
N PRO A 23 -11.18 -7.01 -12.36
CA PRO A 23 -10.34 -7.12 -11.15
C PRO A 23 -8.88 -7.43 -11.42
N ASP A 24 -8.57 -8.11 -12.53
CA ASP A 24 -7.22 -8.56 -12.89
C ASP A 24 -6.56 -7.71 -13.99
N SER A 25 -7.24 -6.66 -14.47
CA SER A 25 -6.71 -5.81 -15.54
C SER A 25 -5.51 -4.96 -15.09
N LEU A 26 -5.44 -4.61 -13.82
CA LEU A 26 -4.38 -3.79 -13.25
C LEU A 26 -3.81 -4.47 -12.00
N ASN A 27 -2.68 -5.11 -12.15
CA ASN A 27 -1.95 -5.72 -11.04
C ASN A 27 -0.76 -4.85 -10.66
N VAL A 28 -0.64 -4.53 -9.37
CA VAL A 28 0.48 -3.77 -8.85
C VAL A 28 1.34 -4.66 -7.99
N SER A 29 2.63 -4.65 -8.25
CA SER A 29 3.63 -5.37 -7.48
C SER A 29 4.72 -4.44 -6.96
N ALA A 30 5.41 -4.91 -5.94
CA ALA A 30 6.59 -4.28 -5.37
C ALA A 30 7.68 -5.32 -5.19
N THR A 31 8.91 -4.95 -5.56
CA THR A 31 10.05 -5.85 -5.48
C THR A 31 10.62 -5.90 -4.07
N VAL A 32 10.95 -7.08 -3.60
CA VAL A 32 11.74 -7.28 -2.38
C VAL A 32 13.18 -6.86 -2.63
N LEU A 33 13.61 -5.83 -1.95
CA LEU A 33 14.95 -5.28 -2.02
C LEU A 33 15.92 -6.04 -1.13
N GLU A 34 15.48 -6.38 0.08
CA GLU A 34 16.26 -7.12 1.06
C GLU A 34 15.36 -7.93 2.00
N ASN A 35 15.90 -9.03 2.51
CA ASN A 35 15.28 -9.84 3.56
C ASN A 35 16.30 -10.08 4.67
N HIS A 36 16.01 -9.57 5.85
CA HIS A 36 16.81 -9.76 7.05
C HIS A 36 16.17 -10.84 7.92
N HIS A 37 16.86 -11.96 8.06
CA HIS A 37 16.37 -13.10 8.82
C HIS A 37 16.52 -12.85 10.32
N GLU A 38 15.43 -12.77 11.04
CA GLU A 38 15.34 -12.61 12.51
C GLU A 38 16.37 -11.63 13.12
N PRO A 39 16.44 -10.39 12.64
CA PRO A 39 17.38 -9.44 13.21
C PRO A 39 17.00 -9.13 14.66
N LYS A 40 17.99 -9.00 15.54
CA LYS A 40 17.76 -8.66 16.96
C LYS A 40 17.02 -7.32 17.10
N SER A 41 17.34 -6.38 16.23
CA SER A 41 16.67 -5.07 16.16
C SER A 41 16.66 -4.56 14.73
N ALA A 42 15.66 -3.74 14.39
CA ALA A 42 15.54 -3.11 13.10
C ALA A 42 14.80 -1.77 13.19
N GLY A 43 14.94 -0.97 12.12
CA GLY A 43 14.34 0.36 12.01
C GLY A 43 15.08 1.44 12.75
N TYR A 44 14.64 2.68 12.61
CA TYR A 44 15.27 3.87 13.20
C TYR A 44 15.40 3.82 14.73
N ARG A 45 14.47 3.14 15.41
CA ARG A 45 14.45 3.05 16.88
C ARG A 45 15.04 1.74 17.38
N GLN A 46 15.70 0.97 16.53
CA GLN A 46 16.28 -0.33 16.89
C GLN A 46 15.29 -1.17 17.71
N ARG A 47 14.05 -1.26 17.25
CA ARG A 47 13.03 -2.06 17.92
C ARG A 47 13.42 -3.53 17.89
N GLN A 48 13.20 -4.22 19.00
CA GLN A 48 13.27 -5.67 19.02
C GLN A 48 12.19 -6.22 18.05
N VAL A 49 12.63 -7.04 17.12
CA VAL A 49 11.77 -7.62 16.07
C VAL A 49 11.68 -9.12 16.29
N SER A 50 10.44 -9.61 16.24
CA SER A 50 10.19 -11.05 16.18
C SER A 50 9.73 -11.41 14.78
N GLY A 51 10.57 -12.14 14.03
CA GLY A 51 10.36 -12.54 12.65
C GLY A 51 11.29 -11.86 11.67
N ASN A 52 11.05 -12.10 10.38
CA ASN A 52 11.87 -11.54 9.30
C ASN A 52 11.49 -10.10 9.00
N VAL A 53 12.46 -9.27 8.70
CA VAL A 53 12.26 -7.90 8.22
C VAL A 53 12.47 -7.88 6.71
N ILE A 54 11.44 -7.50 6.00
CA ILE A 54 11.43 -7.44 4.54
C ILE A 54 11.44 -5.98 4.12
N VAL A 55 12.44 -5.59 3.37
CA VAL A 55 12.52 -4.27 2.73
C VAL A 55 11.98 -4.40 1.32
N VAL A 56 10.98 -3.59 0.98
CA VAL A 56 10.32 -3.63 -0.33
C VAL A 56 10.35 -2.27 -1.00
N SER A 57 10.32 -2.25 -2.33
CA SER A 57 10.14 -1.03 -3.09
C SER A 57 8.75 -0.43 -2.82
N GLY A 58 8.63 0.88 -3.02
CA GLY A 58 7.40 1.62 -2.76
C GLY A 58 7.35 2.20 -1.36
N GLY A 59 7.19 3.52 -1.32
CA GLY A 59 7.13 4.32 -0.11
C GLY A 59 6.23 5.53 -0.30
N THR A 60 6.44 6.58 0.47
CA THR A 60 5.60 7.78 0.45
C THR A 60 5.62 8.50 -0.90
N ALA A 61 6.73 8.45 -1.65
CA ALA A 61 6.81 8.98 -3.01
C ALA A 61 5.87 8.27 -3.99
N HIS A 62 5.54 7.00 -3.72
CA HIS A 62 4.60 6.20 -4.49
C HIS A 62 3.16 6.26 -3.95
N GLY A 63 2.90 7.10 -2.95
CA GLY A 63 1.60 7.19 -2.29
C GLY A 63 1.33 6.12 -1.23
N ILE A 64 2.32 5.29 -0.90
CA ILE A 64 2.19 4.28 0.14
C ILE A 64 2.16 4.95 1.52
N GLY A 65 1.18 4.60 2.33
CA GLY A 65 1.00 5.18 3.68
C GLY A 65 0.37 6.57 3.71
N LEU A 66 0.13 7.20 2.55
CA LEU A 66 -0.56 8.49 2.45
C LEU A 66 -2.08 8.35 2.35
N SER A 67 -2.60 7.13 2.18
CA SER A 67 -4.04 6.89 2.14
C SER A 67 -4.65 7.20 3.50
N ALA A 68 -5.37 8.31 3.59
CA ALA A 68 -6.24 8.57 4.71
C ALA A 68 -7.24 7.41 4.89
N PRO A 69 -7.54 6.98 6.13
CA PRO A 69 -8.62 6.04 6.35
C PRO A 69 -9.91 6.61 5.75
N THR A 70 -10.58 5.82 4.91
CA THR A 70 -11.76 6.18 4.14
C THR A 70 -13.05 6.20 4.97
N SER A 71 -13.02 6.71 6.18
CA SER A 71 -14.23 6.98 6.95
C SER A 71 -13.91 8.06 7.98
N ASP A 72 -14.60 9.16 7.85
CA ASP A 72 -14.73 10.31 8.73
C ASP A 72 -13.91 11.56 8.38
N LEU A 73 -14.64 12.45 7.74
CA LEU A 73 -14.25 13.83 7.41
C LEU A 73 -13.95 14.72 8.62
N SER A 74 -14.02 14.22 9.85
CA SER A 74 -13.76 14.99 11.08
C SER A 74 -12.30 14.99 11.53
N LEU A 75 -11.40 14.26 10.85
CA LEU A 75 -10.01 14.05 11.25
C LEU A 75 -8.99 15.03 10.66
N VAL A 76 -9.40 15.88 9.71
CA VAL A 76 -8.49 16.87 9.10
C VAL A 76 -7.98 17.90 10.12
N GLY A 77 -8.77 18.21 11.14
CA GLY A 77 -8.38 19.11 12.24
C GLY A 77 -7.38 18.50 13.25
N ARG A 78 -7.32 17.18 13.34
CA ARG A 78 -6.43 16.46 14.27
C ARG A 78 -5.05 16.15 13.73
N MET A 79 -4.82 16.33 12.44
CA MET A 79 -3.53 15.99 11.81
C MET A 79 -2.36 16.87 12.22
N LYS A 80 -2.59 18.07 12.77
CA LYS A 80 -1.52 18.96 13.27
C LYS A 80 -0.88 18.54 14.60
N SER A 81 -1.57 17.69 15.39
CA SER A 81 -1.04 17.19 16.68
C SER A 81 -0.47 15.75 16.59
N ILE A 82 -0.52 15.12 15.43
CA ILE A 82 -0.33 13.69 15.24
C ILE A 82 1.13 13.31 14.90
N GLY A 83 2.03 14.26 14.68
CA GLY A 83 3.42 13.95 14.33
C GLY A 83 4.17 13.01 15.29
N ARG A 84 3.73 12.92 16.54
CA ARG A 84 4.31 11.99 17.56
C ARG A 84 3.47 10.73 17.83
N GLY A 85 2.19 10.74 17.49
CA GLY A 85 1.27 9.62 17.71
C GLY A 85 1.27 8.61 16.56
N ILE A 86 1.58 9.05 15.35
CA ILE A 86 1.58 8.22 14.15
C ILE A 86 2.62 7.10 14.22
N GLU A 87 3.80 7.37 14.76
CA GLU A 87 4.88 6.40 14.84
C GLU A 87 4.53 5.18 15.73
N SER A 88 3.79 5.35 16.82
CA SER A 88 3.37 4.24 17.68
C SER A 88 2.19 3.46 17.10
N ALA A 89 1.41 4.10 16.23
CA ALA A 89 0.25 3.51 15.61
C ALA A 89 0.62 2.65 14.36
N PHE A 90 1.63 3.05 13.59
CA PHE A 90 2.00 2.35 12.35
C PHE A 90 2.40 0.87 12.55
N GLY A 91 3.01 0.51 13.66
CA GLY A 91 3.31 -0.90 13.98
C GLY A 91 2.07 -1.81 14.11
N LYS A 92 0.87 -1.24 14.18
CA LYS A 92 -0.41 -1.98 14.23
C LYS A 92 -1.20 -1.89 12.93
N PHE A 93 -0.78 -1.05 11.96
CA PHE A 93 -1.48 -0.92 10.69
C PHE A 93 -1.05 -1.98 9.68
N ARG A 94 -2.03 -2.59 9.05
CA ARG A 94 -1.81 -3.46 7.90
C ARG A 94 -1.22 -2.63 6.77
N SER A 95 -0.13 -3.11 6.21
CA SER A 95 0.40 -2.53 5.00
C SER A 95 -0.47 -2.91 3.79
N PRO A 96 -0.38 -2.20 2.66
CA PRO A 96 -1.03 -2.60 1.43
C PRO A 96 -0.37 -3.82 0.77
N TYR A 97 0.79 -4.23 1.24
CA TYR A 97 1.58 -5.34 0.69
C TYR A 97 1.03 -6.69 1.10
N ARG A 98 0.98 -7.62 0.15
CA ARG A 98 0.48 -8.98 0.35
C ARG A 98 1.51 -9.99 -0.12
N TRP A 99 1.73 -11.01 0.72
CA TRP A 99 2.53 -12.17 0.39
C TRP A 99 1.70 -13.44 0.55
N LYS A 100 1.64 -14.27 -0.51
CA LYS A 100 0.82 -15.49 -0.53
C LYS A 100 -0.62 -15.24 -0.01
N GLY A 101 -1.25 -14.16 -0.46
CA GLY A 101 -2.62 -13.79 -0.11
C GLY A 101 -2.81 -13.10 1.24
N LYS A 102 -1.78 -13.05 2.11
CA LYS A 102 -1.86 -12.44 3.44
C LYS A 102 -1.25 -11.04 3.43
N PHE A 103 -1.92 -10.09 4.08
CA PHE A 103 -1.35 -8.76 4.30
C PHE A 103 -0.21 -8.82 5.31
N LEU A 104 0.85 -8.08 5.02
CA LEU A 104 1.97 -7.87 5.92
C LEU A 104 1.73 -6.63 6.79
N ASN A 105 2.47 -6.50 7.87
CA ASN A 105 2.43 -5.31 8.71
C ASN A 105 3.69 -4.45 8.48
N PHE A 106 3.53 -3.16 8.59
CA PHE A 106 4.69 -2.27 8.62
C PHE A 106 5.49 -2.48 9.92
N LEU A 107 6.80 -2.45 9.80
CA LEU A 107 7.71 -2.35 10.95
C LEU A 107 7.74 -0.92 11.49
N GLU A 108 7.78 0.04 10.57
CA GLU A 108 7.79 1.48 10.84
C GLU A 108 7.09 2.22 9.69
N PRO A 109 6.83 3.53 9.82
CA PRO A 109 6.27 4.33 8.73
C PRO A 109 7.07 4.17 7.44
N PRO A 110 6.40 4.12 6.28
CA PRO A 110 7.08 4.03 4.99
C PRO A 110 8.08 5.15 4.78
N HIS A 111 9.24 4.80 4.25
CA HIS A 111 10.23 5.78 3.79
C HIS A 111 9.82 6.37 2.43
N MET A 112 10.62 7.25 1.86
CA MET A 112 10.28 7.88 0.57
C MET A 112 10.19 6.84 -0.55
N GLN A 113 11.18 5.95 -0.67
CA GLN A 113 11.31 5.01 -1.80
C GLN A 113 11.03 3.56 -1.42
N CYS A 114 11.02 3.22 -0.15
CA CYS A 114 10.86 1.85 0.31
C CYS A 114 10.03 1.77 1.59
N SER A 115 9.60 0.55 1.90
CA SER A 115 8.87 0.23 3.13
C SER A 115 9.51 -0.96 3.83
N MET A 116 9.50 -0.95 5.15
CA MET A 116 9.94 -2.08 5.97
C MET A 116 8.73 -2.82 6.53
N LEU A 117 8.68 -4.13 6.29
CA LEU A 117 7.58 -5.01 6.66
C LEU A 117 8.05 -6.10 7.62
N ILE A 118 7.15 -6.56 8.47
CA ILE A 118 7.40 -7.72 9.36
C ILE A 118 6.69 -8.94 8.77
N TYR A 119 7.42 -10.04 8.68
CA TYR A 119 6.90 -11.33 8.31
C TYR A 119 7.19 -12.39 9.39
N LYS A 120 6.13 -13.05 9.87
CA LYS A 120 6.21 -14.07 10.92
C LYS A 120 5.81 -15.45 10.37
N GLY A 121 6.52 -15.94 9.40
CA GLY A 121 6.23 -17.23 8.79
C GLY A 121 7.49 -17.95 8.35
N ASN A 122 7.34 -19.23 8.00
CA ASN A 122 8.47 -20.10 7.66
C ASN A 122 9.01 -19.87 6.24
N GLN A 123 8.27 -19.15 5.39
CA GLN A 123 8.65 -18.91 4.00
C GLN A 123 8.60 -17.41 3.68
N PRO A 124 9.57 -16.64 4.16
CA PRO A 124 9.64 -15.22 3.85
C PRO A 124 9.94 -15.01 2.36
N PRO A 125 9.43 -13.92 1.77
CA PRO A 125 9.80 -13.55 0.41
C PRO A 125 11.29 -13.26 0.34
N GLN A 126 11.92 -13.71 -0.75
CA GLN A 126 13.35 -13.54 -0.98
C GLN A 126 13.61 -12.28 -1.81
N LYS A 127 14.84 -11.80 -1.77
CA LYS A 127 15.30 -10.67 -2.60
C LYS A 127 15.02 -10.93 -4.08
N GLY A 128 14.39 -9.96 -4.74
CA GLY A 128 13.98 -10.03 -6.14
C GLY A 128 12.57 -10.61 -6.36
N GLU A 129 11.94 -11.21 -5.35
CA GLU A 129 10.55 -11.64 -5.47
C GLU A 129 9.59 -10.45 -5.42
N GLU A 130 8.41 -10.62 -5.99
CA GLU A 130 7.38 -9.58 -6.06
C GLU A 130 6.25 -9.83 -5.05
N LEU A 131 5.88 -8.78 -4.32
CA LEU A 131 4.72 -8.74 -3.47
C LEU A 131 3.58 -8.02 -4.18
N ALA A 132 2.38 -8.59 -4.13
CA ALA A 132 1.21 -7.88 -4.61
C ALA A 132 0.90 -6.67 -3.70
N VAL A 133 0.54 -5.55 -4.31
CA VAL A 133 0.25 -4.31 -3.58
C VAL A 133 -1.16 -3.82 -3.90
N ARG A 134 -1.93 -3.56 -2.86
CA ARG A 134 -3.25 -2.96 -3.01
C ARG A 134 -3.18 -1.44 -2.91
N VAL A 135 -3.30 -0.77 -4.02
CA VAL A 135 -3.22 0.69 -4.11
C VAL A 135 -4.43 1.30 -4.82
N ARG A 136 -4.54 2.61 -4.74
CA ARG A 136 -5.42 3.39 -5.61
C ARG A 136 -4.62 3.86 -6.82
N HIS A 137 -4.89 3.31 -7.98
CA HIS A 137 -4.15 3.62 -9.21
C HIS A 137 -4.14 5.12 -9.56
N THR A 138 -5.18 5.86 -9.17
CA THR A 138 -5.31 7.30 -9.45
C THR A 138 -4.43 8.19 -8.58
N THR A 139 -3.87 7.66 -7.49
CA THR A 139 -3.06 8.43 -6.53
C THR A 139 -1.70 7.80 -6.28
N THR A 140 -1.37 6.75 -7.02
CA THR A 140 -0.11 6.02 -6.90
C THR A 140 0.79 6.37 -8.08
N ASN A 141 2.05 6.67 -7.79
CA ASN A 141 3.10 6.79 -8.81
C ASN A 141 3.76 5.43 -8.99
N PHE A 142 4.04 5.06 -10.22
CA PHE A 142 4.67 3.80 -10.58
C PHE A 142 6.03 4.05 -11.21
N ASP A 143 7.03 3.25 -10.86
CA ASP A 143 8.37 3.32 -11.47
C ASP A 143 8.38 2.76 -12.89
N GLY A 144 7.47 1.85 -13.20
CA GLY A 144 7.32 1.24 -14.51
C GLY A 144 5.95 0.63 -14.73
N ILE A 145 5.58 0.46 -15.99
CA ILE A 145 4.34 -0.18 -16.42
C ILE A 145 4.68 -1.24 -17.43
N ASN A 146 4.28 -2.48 -17.18
CA ASN A 146 4.45 -3.60 -18.08
C ASN A 146 3.09 -3.98 -18.69
N PHE A 147 3.02 -4.05 -20.00
CA PHE A 147 1.86 -4.55 -20.73
C PHE A 147 2.07 -6.05 -20.98
N ARG A 148 1.06 -6.83 -20.66
CA ARG A 148 1.01 -8.27 -20.96
C ARG A 148 0.02 -8.56 -22.08
#